data_468ddee904443290253ba2bd40603784
#
_entry.id   468ddee904443290253ba2bd40603784
#
_cell.length_a   1.000
_cell.length_b   1.000
_cell.length_c   1.000
_cell.angle_alpha   90.00
_cell.angle_beta   90.00
_cell.angle_gamma   90.00
#
_symmetry.space_group_name_H-M   'P 1'
#
loop_
_entity.id
_entity.type
_entity.pdbx_description
1 polymer ?
#
loop_
_entity_poly.entity_id
_entity_poly.type
_entity_poly.pdbx_seq_one_letter_code
_entity_poly.pdbx_strand_id
1 'polypeptide(L)'
;GVLDAAECPPTFCTPPEMVQGILAGGAAALLRSSEALEDETAGGEAAIVDHKVTKRDVVVGITAGGTTPYVHGALKAAKQRGADTIFMACVPADQVPVEADVDIRLIVGPEVLAGSTRLKAGTVTKLALNILSTGVMVKLGKVYGNRMVDVAVTNTKLRDRAIRILQDLTELNREEAGKLLDKSDLQVKVALVMQLSGVEKEQAKQALAAANGNLRTALAQSTSVS
;
A
#
# COMPACT_ATOMS: atom_id res chain seq x y z
N GLY A 1 5.67 6.21 -7.08
CA GLY A 1 4.69 5.10 -7.17
C GLY A 1 5.34 3.73 -7.13
N VAL A 2 6.25 3.45 -8.06
CA VAL A 2 6.88 2.12 -8.17
C VAL A 2 7.58 1.69 -6.88
N LEU A 3 8.37 2.57 -6.25
CA LEU A 3 9.05 2.25 -4.99
C LEU A 3 8.02 1.92 -3.88
N ASP A 4 6.98 2.73 -3.73
CA ASP A 4 5.96 2.52 -2.71
C ASP A 4 5.20 1.21 -2.92
N ALA A 5 4.84 0.91 -4.18
CA ALA A 5 4.21 -0.35 -4.55
C ALA A 5 5.10 -1.58 -4.25
N ALA A 6 6.39 -1.51 -4.60
CA ALA A 6 7.34 -2.60 -4.39
C ALA A 6 7.59 -2.91 -2.91
N GLU A 7 7.42 -1.95 -2.02
CA GLU A 7 7.61 -2.12 -0.56
C GLU A 7 6.35 -2.63 0.17
N CYS A 8 5.19 -2.67 -0.47
CA CYS A 8 3.96 -3.21 0.15
C CYS A 8 4.05 -4.71 0.46
N PRO A 9 4.51 -5.59 -0.45
CA PRO A 9 4.62 -7.02 -0.17
C PRO A 9 5.51 -7.34 1.04
N PRO A 10 6.76 -6.87 1.15
CA PRO A 10 7.61 -7.20 2.29
C PRO A 10 7.14 -6.54 3.60
N THR A 11 6.47 -5.38 3.53
CA THR A 11 6.02 -4.64 4.72
C THR A 11 4.72 -5.17 5.29
N PHE A 12 3.75 -5.49 4.42
CA PHE A 12 2.37 -5.81 4.81
C PHE A 12 1.92 -7.21 4.40
N CYS A 13 2.82 -8.03 3.86
CA CYS A 13 2.50 -9.36 3.33
C CYS A 13 1.33 -9.32 2.34
N THR A 14 1.37 -8.36 1.42
CA THR A 14 0.37 -8.24 0.35
C THR A 14 0.80 -9.04 -0.88
N PRO A 15 -0.16 -9.54 -1.68
CA PRO A 15 0.17 -9.99 -3.02
C PRO A 15 0.79 -8.85 -3.83
N PRO A 16 1.80 -9.11 -4.68
CA PRO A 16 2.43 -8.07 -5.52
C PRO A 16 1.44 -7.33 -6.43
N GLU A 17 0.35 -8.00 -6.80
CA GLU A 17 -0.70 -7.48 -7.67
C GLU A 17 -1.65 -6.50 -6.96
N MET A 18 -1.61 -6.43 -5.62
CA MET A 18 -2.51 -5.57 -4.85
C MET A 18 -2.19 -4.09 -5.02
N VAL A 19 -0.90 -3.74 -5.09
CA VAL A 19 -0.45 -2.36 -5.34
C VAL A 19 0.59 -2.41 -6.45
N GLN A 20 0.28 -1.80 -7.58
CA GLN A 20 1.12 -1.83 -8.77
C GLN A 20 1.53 -0.43 -9.19
N GLY A 21 2.77 -0.25 -9.58
CA GLY A 21 3.30 0.98 -10.14
C GLY A 21 3.36 0.90 -11.65
N ILE A 22 2.54 1.69 -12.33
CA ILE A 22 2.54 1.83 -13.80
C ILE A 22 3.32 3.10 -14.16
N LEU A 23 4.24 2.98 -15.10
CA LEU A 23 5.13 4.07 -15.49
C LEU A 23 5.15 4.21 -17.01
N ALA A 24 5.00 5.42 -17.51
CA ALA A 24 5.23 5.71 -18.94
C ALA A 24 6.64 5.26 -19.33
N GLY A 25 6.76 4.43 -20.36
CA GLY A 25 8.02 3.79 -20.73
C GLY A 25 8.40 2.54 -19.93
N GLY A 26 7.55 2.10 -18.98
CA GLY A 26 7.73 0.86 -18.24
C GLY A 26 9.02 0.80 -17.41
N ALA A 27 9.52 -0.41 -17.17
CA ALA A 27 10.71 -0.62 -16.33
C ALA A 27 11.99 0.06 -16.85
N ALA A 28 12.11 0.26 -18.14
CA ALA A 28 13.27 0.94 -18.74
C ALA A 28 13.35 2.41 -18.32
N ALA A 29 12.21 3.07 -18.13
CA ALA A 29 12.14 4.47 -17.70
C ALA A 29 12.61 4.71 -16.27
N LEU A 30 12.72 3.66 -15.43
CA LEU A 30 13.33 3.75 -14.10
C LEU A 30 14.83 4.01 -14.15
N LEU A 31 15.49 3.55 -15.21
CA LEU A 31 16.94 3.70 -15.40
C LEU A 31 17.30 4.85 -16.34
N ARG A 32 16.44 5.17 -17.28
CA ARG A 32 16.64 6.24 -18.25
C ARG A 32 15.30 6.89 -18.57
N SER A 33 15.16 8.17 -18.26
CA SER A 33 13.95 8.94 -18.57
C SER A 33 13.55 8.85 -20.04
N SER A 34 12.25 8.73 -20.31
CA SER A 34 11.66 8.71 -21.67
C SER A 34 10.51 9.72 -21.72
N GLU A 35 10.85 10.99 -21.88
CA GLU A 35 9.87 12.11 -21.83
C GLU A 35 8.81 11.99 -22.92
N ALA A 36 9.18 11.51 -24.14
CA ALA A 36 8.24 11.38 -25.24
C ALA A 36 7.04 10.46 -24.96
N LEU A 37 7.22 9.43 -24.13
CA LEU A 37 6.15 8.48 -23.80
C LEU A 37 5.15 9.04 -22.77
N GLU A 38 5.51 10.08 -22.05
CA GLU A 38 4.59 10.80 -21.15
C GLU A 38 3.52 11.60 -21.91
N ASP A 39 3.80 11.97 -23.17
CA ASP A 39 2.90 12.71 -24.05
C ASP A 39 1.88 11.81 -24.78
N GLU A 40 2.00 10.50 -24.65
CA GLU A 40 1.13 9.53 -25.31
C GLU A 40 -0.11 9.17 -24.49
N THR A 41 -1.24 9.84 -24.73
CA THR A 41 -2.54 9.52 -24.12
C THR A 41 -2.93 8.06 -24.32
N ALA A 42 -2.77 7.54 -25.53
CA ALA A 42 -3.10 6.16 -25.87
C ALA A 42 -2.26 5.14 -25.09
N GLY A 43 -1.00 5.46 -24.78
CA GLY A 43 -0.15 4.64 -23.93
C GLY A 43 -0.71 4.48 -22.51
N GLY A 44 -1.26 5.56 -21.95
CA GLY A 44 -1.94 5.53 -20.66
C GLY A 44 -3.23 4.70 -20.68
N GLU A 45 -4.05 4.85 -21.72
CA GLU A 45 -5.27 4.04 -21.91
C GLU A 45 -4.94 2.55 -22.05
N ALA A 46 -3.93 2.20 -22.86
CA ALA A 46 -3.49 0.82 -23.06
C ALA A 46 -2.99 0.19 -21.75
N ALA A 47 -2.22 0.91 -20.96
CA ALA A 47 -1.72 0.42 -19.67
C ALA A 47 -2.84 -0.01 -18.71
N ILE A 48 -3.95 0.70 -18.66
CA ILE A 48 -5.13 0.34 -17.86
C ILE A 48 -5.80 -0.94 -18.37
N VAL A 49 -5.83 -1.14 -19.67
CA VAL A 49 -6.35 -2.37 -20.29
C VAL A 49 -5.46 -3.56 -19.98
N ASP A 50 -4.14 -3.41 -20.15
CA ASP A 50 -3.15 -4.46 -19.94
C ASP A 50 -3.11 -4.94 -18.50
N HIS A 51 -3.29 -4.03 -17.54
CA HIS A 51 -3.39 -4.33 -16.11
C HIS A 51 -4.77 -4.86 -15.70
N LYS A 52 -5.70 -5.01 -16.66
CA LYS A 52 -7.05 -5.57 -16.45
C LYS A 52 -7.85 -4.85 -15.36
N VAL A 53 -7.67 -3.53 -15.26
CA VAL A 53 -8.37 -2.70 -14.28
C VAL A 53 -9.89 -2.87 -14.41
N THR A 54 -10.59 -2.96 -13.28
CA THR A 54 -12.02 -3.19 -13.16
C THR A 54 -12.65 -2.22 -12.15
N LYS A 55 -13.96 -2.26 -12.00
CA LYS A 55 -14.71 -1.49 -11.00
C LYS A 55 -14.35 -1.78 -9.52
N ARG A 56 -13.47 -2.73 -9.25
CA ARG A 56 -12.99 -3.05 -7.89
C ARG A 56 -11.65 -2.40 -7.59
N ASP A 57 -11.08 -1.69 -8.56
CA ASP A 57 -9.75 -1.11 -8.48
C ASP A 57 -9.84 0.41 -8.30
N VAL A 58 -8.77 0.97 -7.78
CA VAL A 58 -8.55 2.42 -7.68
C VAL A 58 -7.31 2.77 -8.48
N VAL A 59 -7.43 3.72 -9.39
CA VAL A 59 -6.29 4.21 -10.18
C VAL A 59 -5.86 5.58 -9.68
N VAL A 60 -4.61 5.70 -9.25
CA VAL A 60 -4.00 6.95 -8.82
C VAL A 60 -3.14 7.51 -9.94
N GLY A 61 -3.61 8.54 -10.60
CA GLY A 61 -2.86 9.28 -11.62
C GLY A 61 -1.96 10.33 -10.99
N ILE A 62 -0.66 10.21 -11.18
CA ILE A 62 0.36 11.05 -10.55
C ILE A 62 1.11 11.86 -11.59
N THR A 63 1.08 13.18 -11.48
CA THR A 63 1.82 14.09 -12.36
C THR A 63 2.20 15.36 -11.60
N ALA A 64 3.45 15.79 -11.68
CA ALA A 64 3.89 16.98 -10.96
C ALA A 64 3.23 18.25 -11.49
N GLY A 65 3.25 18.46 -12.82
CA GLY A 65 2.68 19.61 -13.51
C GLY A 65 1.17 19.53 -13.76
N GLY A 66 0.57 18.38 -13.58
CA GLY A 66 -0.85 18.19 -13.79
C GLY A 66 -1.29 17.91 -15.23
N THR A 67 -0.44 18.09 -16.22
CA THR A 67 -0.82 18.10 -17.64
C THR A 67 -0.40 16.86 -18.44
N THR A 68 0.25 15.88 -17.82
CA THR A 68 0.80 14.69 -18.49
C THR A 68 -0.27 13.88 -19.22
N PRO A 69 -0.27 13.82 -20.57
CA PRO A 69 -1.33 13.18 -21.36
C PRO A 69 -1.50 11.69 -21.04
N TYR A 70 -0.39 10.97 -20.80
CA TYR A 70 -0.42 9.58 -20.37
C TYR A 70 -1.28 9.36 -19.11
N VAL A 71 -1.13 10.23 -18.10
CA VAL A 71 -1.89 10.16 -16.84
C VAL A 71 -3.37 10.43 -17.07
N HIS A 72 -3.70 11.43 -17.86
CA HIS A 72 -5.10 11.75 -18.21
C HIS A 72 -5.75 10.60 -19.00
N GLY A 73 -5.02 9.99 -19.95
CA GLY A 73 -5.48 8.80 -20.67
C GLY A 73 -5.77 7.64 -19.75
N ALA A 74 -4.86 7.35 -18.81
CA ALA A 74 -5.03 6.29 -17.83
C ALA A 74 -6.27 6.52 -16.94
N LEU A 75 -6.46 7.72 -16.38
CA LEU A 75 -7.62 8.04 -15.53
C LEU A 75 -8.93 7.95 -16.31
N LYS A 76 -8.96 8.44 -17.55
CA LYS A 76 -10.14 8.34 -18.42
C LYS A 76 -10.51 6.88 -18.68
N ALA A 77 -9.54 6.04 -19.05
CA ALA A 77 -9.78 4.63 -19.31
C ALA A 77 -10.22 3.88 -18.04
N ALA A 78 -9.64 4.21 -16.86
CA ALA A 78 -10.05 3.66 -15.58
C ALA A 78 -11.51 3.98 -15.27
N LYS A 79 -11.92 5.24 -15.41
CA LYS A 79 -13.30 5.70 -15.20
C LYS A 79 -14.29 5.00 -16.13
N GLN A 80 -13.94 4.82 -17.41
CA GLN A 80 -14.76 4.08 -18.37
C GLN A 80 -14.95 2.60 -17.99
N ARG A 81 -14.01 2.01 -17.24
CA ARG A 81 -14.08 0.64 -16.72
C ARG A 81 -14.76 0.55 -15.34
N GLY A 82 -15.23 1.70 -14.82
CA GLY A 82 -15.92 1.81 -13.55
C GLY A 82 -15.01 1.79 -12.32
N ALA A 83 -13.70 1.92 -12.50
CA ALA A 83 -12.75 2.06 -11.39
C ALA A 83 -12.84 3.46 -10.77
N ASP A 84 -12.62 3.55 -9.46
CA ASP A 84 -12.46 4.84 -8.79
C ASP A 84 -11.13 5.49 -9.21
N THR A 85 -11.13 6.82 -9.28
CA THR A 85 -9.99 7.58 -9.77
C THR A 85 -9.53 8.62 -8.76
N ILE A 86 -8.21 8.67 -8.55
CA ILE A 86 -7.55 9.70 -7.73
C ILE A 86 -6.56 10.43 -8.62
N PHE A 87 -6.64 11.75 -8.66
CA PHE A 87 -5.63 12.58 -9.30
C PHE A 87 -4.73 13.21 -8.25
N MET A 88 -3.41 13.17 -8.49
CA MET A 88 -2.42 13.76 -7.59
C MET A 88 -1.45 14.64 -8.37
N ALA A 89 -1.40 15.95 -8.04
CA ALA A 89 -0.55 16.92 -8.72
C ALA A 89 0.02 17.98 -7.76
N CYS A 90 1.09 18.66 -8.19
CA CYS A 90 1.77 19.69 -7.39
C CYS A 90 1.44 21.13 -7.86
N VAL A 91 0.36 21.28 -8.60
CA VAL A 91 -0.18 22.57 -9.10
C VAL A 91 -1.58 22.81 -8.60
N PRO A 92 -2.03 24.06 -8.44
CA PRO A 92 -3.38 24.39 -8.04
C PRO A 92 -4.46 23.85 -8.99
N ALA A 93 -5.64 23.53 -8.46
CA ALA A 93 -6.72 22.92 -9.24
C ALA A 93 -7.32 23.87 -10.29
N ASP A 94 -7.30 25.18 -10.05
CA ASP A 94 -7.73 26.22 -10.99
C ASP A 94 -6.82 26.33 -12.21
N GLN A 95 -5.54 25.94 -12.10
CA GLN A 95 -4.60 25.93 -13.22
C GLN A 95 -4.78 24.69 -14.11
N VAL A 96 -5.08 23.55 -13.53
CA VAL A 96 -5.27 22.29 -14.27
C VAL A 96 -6.50 21.56 -13.70
N PRO A 97 -7.70 21.88 -14.16
CA PRO A 97 -8.91 21.15 -13.80
C PRO A 97 -8.84 19.68 -14.24
N VAL A 98 -9.38 18.76 -13.44
CA VAL A 98 -9.43 17.34 -13.74
C VAL A 98 -10.77 16.72 -13.34
N GLU A 99 -11.22 15.74 -14.08
CA GLU A 99 -12.38 14.92 -13.73
C GLU A 99 -11.93 13.60 -13.07
N ALA A 100 -11.62 13.65 -11.77
CA ALA A 100 -11.34 12.48 -10.94
C ALA A 100 -12.29 12.45 -9.75
N ASP A 101 -12.51 11.28 -9.16
CA ASP A 101 -13.39 11.14 -7.99
C ASP A 101 -12.76 11.78 -6.75
N VAL A 102 -11.42 11.77 -6.67
CA VAL A 102 -10.65 12.47 -5.64
C VAL A 102 -9.53 13.27 -6.30
N ASP A 103 -9.40 14.55 -5.94
CA ASP A 103 -8.36 15.46 -6.42
C ASP A 103 -7.45 15.89 -5.27
N ILE A 104 -6.17 15.46 -5.30
CA ILE A 104 -5.16 15.75 -4.28
C ILE A 104 -4.13 16.73 -4.83
N ARG A 105 -4.03 17.90 -4.21
CA ARG A 105 -3.09 18.95 -4.61
C ARG A 105 -1.99 19.16 -3.57
N LEU A 106 -0.77 18.86 -3.96
CA LEU A 106 0.42 18.92 -3.12
C LEU A 106 1.23 20.19 -3.44
N ILE A 107 0.77 21.32 -2.94
CA ILE A 107 1.33 22.61 -3.30
C ILE A 107 2.63 22.89 -2.57
N VAL A 108 3.75 22.91 -3.27
CA VAL A 108 5.12 23.10 -2.73
C VAL A 108 5.80 24.38 -3.21
N GLY A 109 5.12 25.16 -4.04
CA GLY A 109 5.67 26.36 -4.69
C GLY A 109 6.79 26.02 -5.69
N PRO A 110 7.50 27.02 -6.23
CA PRO A 110 8.50 26.84 -7.26
C PRO A 110 9.67 25.99 -6.78
N GLU A 111 10.23 25.19 -7.66
CA GLU A 111 11.44 24.39 -7.37
C GLU A 111 12.68 25.28 -7.21
N VAL A 112 13.66 24.81 -6.42
CA VAL A 112 14.95 25.50 -6.25
C VAL A 112 15.69 25.60 -7.59
N LEU A 113 15.61 24.54 -8.40
CA LEU A 113 15.99 24.56 -9.80
C LEU A 113 14.72 24.55 -10.64
N ALA A 114 14.40 25.66 -11.29
CA ALA A 114 13.16 25.87 -12.02
C ALA A 114 12.89 24.73 -13.01
N GLY A 115 11.69 24.13 -12.91
CA GLY A 115 11.25 23.02 -13.77
C GLY A 115 11.74 21.63 -13.35
N SER A 116 12.64 21.49 -12.38
CA SER A 116 13.16 20.20 -11.94
C SER A 116 12.24 19.56 -10.88
N THR A 117 11.11 19.02 -11.31
CA THR A 117 10.04 18.45 -10.45
C THR A 117 10.43 17.18 -9.68
N ARG A 118 11.63 16.61 -9.94
CA ARG A 118 12.20 15.53 -9.13
C ARG A 118 12.54 15.96 -7.70
N LEU A 119 12.57 17.26 -7.40
CA LEU A 119 12.99 17.83 -6.12
C LEU A 119 11.81 17.91 -5.13
N LYS A 120 11.18 19.09 -4.96
CA LYS A 120 10.09 19.28 -3.97
C LYS A 120 8.85 18.49 -4.35
N ALA A 121 8.42 18.56 -5.61
CA ALA A 121 7.27 17.82 -6.11
C ALA A 121 7.47 16.30 -5.93
N GLY A 122 8.61 15.75 -6.33
CA GLY A 122 8.92 14.34 -6.13
C GLY A 122 8.94 13.92 -4.65
N THR A 123 9.51 14.77 -3.78
CA THR A 123 9.59 14.51 -2.34
C THR A 123 8.21 14.51 -1.68
N VAL A 124 7.37 15.52 -1.95
CA VAL A 124 6.03 15.58 -1.36
C VAL A 124 5.11 14.48 -1.89
N THR A 125 5.23 14.13 -3.18
CA THR A 125 4.49 13.01 -3.78
C THR A 125 4.84 11.70 -3.07
N LYS A 126 6.12 11.45 -2.81
CA LYS A 126 6.56 10.29 -2.04
C LYS A 126 5.96 10.26 -0.63
N LEU A 127 5.93 11.39 0.07
CA LEU A 127 5.30 11.49 1.39
C LEU A 127 3.79 11.21 1.33
N ALA A 128 3.09 11.78 0.34
CA ALA A 128 1.66 11.57 0.14
C ALA A 128 1.34 10.10 -0.16
N LEU A 129 2.13 9.43 -1.00
CA LEU A 129 1.98 8.00 -1.28
C LEU A 129 2.20 7.14 -0.04
N ASN A 130 3.20 7.45 0.78
CA ASN A 130 3.40 6.72 2.04
C ASN A 130 2.22 6.90 3.02
N ILE A 131 1.61 8.09 3.06
CA ILE A 131 0.40 8.32 3.87
C ILE A 131 -0.76 7.51 3.33
N LEU A 132 -0.96 7.52 2.01
CA LEU A 132 -2.03 6.79 1.34
C LEU A 132 -1.90 5.28 1.55
N SER A 133 -0.75 4.70 1.18
CA SER A 133 -0.52 3.25 1.28
C SER A 133 -0.57 2.77 2.73
N THR A 134 0.08 3.47 3.66
CA THR A 134 0.02 3.13 5.09
C THR A 134 -1.41 3.25 5.61
N GLY A 135 -2.14 4.31 5.27
CA GLY A 135 -3.53 4.50 5.68
C GLY A 135 -4.45 3.38 5.18
N VAL A 136 -4.29 2.97 3.93
CA VAL A 136 -5.01 1.82 3.35
C VAL A 136 -4.68 0.54 4.11
N MET A 137 -3.40 0.26 4.36
CA MET A 137 -2.98 -0.96 5.07
C MET A 137 -3.45 -0.99 6.52
N VAL A 138 -3.51 0.18 7.19
CA VAL A 138 -4.13 0.29 8.52
C VAL A 138 -5.63 -0.05 8.46
N LYS A 139 -6.36 0.48 7.47
CA LYS A 139 -7.78 0.18 7.25
C LYS A 139 -8.03 -1.29 6.94
N LEU A 140 -7.14 -1.92 6.19
CA LEU A 140 -7.17 -3.37 5.89
C LEU A 140 -6.73 -4.26 7.08
N GLY A 141 -6.44 -3.68 8.25
CA GLY A 141 -6.04 -4.42 9.45
C GLY A 141 -4.66 -5.07 9.36
N LYS A 142 -3.76 -4.53 8.52
CA LYS A 142 -2.38 -5.01 8.38
C LYS A 142 -1.46 -4.52 9.52
N VAL A 143 -1.96 -3.61 10.36
CA VAL A 143 -1.22 -2.95 11.42
C VAL A 143 -1.98 -3.07 12.75
N TYR A 144 -1.26 -3.29 13.85
CA TYR A 144 -1.79 -3.27 15.21
C TYR A 144 -0.93 -2.35 16.09
N GLY A 145 -1.53 -1.27 16.63
CA GLY A 145 -0.75 -0.17 17.19
C GLY A 145 0.16 0.43 16.12
N ASN A 146 1.45 0.46 16.36
CA ASN A 146 2.49 0.87 15.40
C ASN A 146 3.31 -0.33 14.87
N ARG A 147 2.80 -1.56 15.01
CA ARG A 147 3.49 -2.80 14.61
C ARG A 147 2.89 -3.39 13.34
N MET A 148 3.78 -3.81 12.43
CA MET A 148 3.41 -4.60 11.25
C MET A 148 3.15 -6.03 11.68
N VAL A 149 1.87 -6.41 11.85
CA VAL A 149 1.51 -7.76 12.34
C VAL A 149 1.34 -8.79 11.23
N ASP A 150 1.40 -8.36 9.97
CA ASP A 150 1.39 -9.23 8.78
C ASP A 150 2.79 -9.37 8.16
N VAL A 151 3.85 -9.40 8.97
CA VAL A 151 5.21 -9.57 8.47
C VAL A 151 5.41 -10.97 7.88
N ALA A 152 5.96 -11.03 6.67
CA ALA A 152 6.35 -12.29 6.05
C ALA A 152 7.68 -12.77 6.65
N VAL A 153 7.67 -13.90 7.39
CA VAL A 153 8.84 -14.44 8.06
C VAL A 153 9.65 -15.32 7.09
N THR A 154 10.38 -14.69 6.17
CA THR A 154 11.12 -15.37 5.10
C THR A 154 12.62 -15.53 5.35
N ASN A 155 13.15 -14.86 6.38
CA ASN A 155 14.57 -14.94 6.73
C ASN A 155 14.78 -14.70 8.23
N THR A 156 16.02 -14.88 8.71
CA THR A 156 16.39 -14.74 10.13
C THR A 156 16.09 -13.36 10.69
N LYS A 157 16.32 -12.29 9.91
CA LYS A 157 16.03 -10.91 10.32
C LYS A 157 14.52 -10.70 10.54
N LEU A 158 13.70 -11.23 9.64
CA LEU A 158 12.23 -11.11 9.74
C LEU A 158 11.68 -12.00 10.84
N ARG A 159 12.29 -13.16 11.09
CA ARG A 159 11.97 -13.99 12.26
C ARG A 159 12.27 -13.28 13.58
N ASP A 160 13.43 -12.65 13.70
CA ASP A 160 13.78 -11.86 14.89
C ASP A 160 12.80 -10.69 15.09
N ARG A 161 12.41 -10.00 14.01
CA ARG A 161 11.39 -8.95 14.06
C ARG A 161 10.04 -9.49 14.55
N ALA A 162 9.58 -10.62 14.03
CA ALA A 162 8.34 -11.26 14.47
C ALA A 162 8.35 -11.59 15.96
N ILE A 163 9.46 -12.17 16.46
CA ILE A 163 9.64 -12.45 17.89
C ILE A 163 9.55 -11.17 18.73
N ARG A 164 10.21 -10.08 18.31
CA ARG A 164 10.13 -8.79 19.02
C ARG A 164 8.72 -8.23 19.02
N ILE A 165 7.98 -8.34 17.93
CA ILE A 165 6.58 -7.91 17.87
C ILE A 165 5.74 -8.69 18.88
N LEU A 166 5.93 -10.00 18.99
CA LEU A 166 5.25 -10.82 20.00
C LEU A 166 5.62 -10.38 21.41
N GLN A 167 6.91 -10.18 21.71
CA GLN A 167 7.36 -9.68 23.01
C GLN A 167 6.74 -8.30 23.34
N ASP A 168 6.70 -7.38 22.39
CA ASP A 168 6.16 -6.03 22.61
C ASP A 168 4.63 -6.00 22.83
N LEU A 169 3.91 -6.99 22.33
CA LEU A 169 2.45 -7.06 22.40
C LEU A 169 1.93 -8.10 23.39
N THR A 170 2.84 -8.87 24.00
CA THR A 170 2.54 -9.86 25.04
C THR A 170 3.59 -9.74 26.14
N GLU A 171 3.39 -10.44 27.25
CA GLU A 171 4.37 -10.48 28.36
C GLU A 171 5.40 -11.60 28.22
N LEU A 172 5.48 -12.23 27.02
CA LEU A 172 6.35 -13.37 26.77
C LEU A 172 7.83 -12.97 26.70
N ASN A 173 8.70 -13.80 27.24
CA ASN A 173 10.13 -13.69 26.99
C ASN A 173 10.48 -14.15 25.55
N ARG A 174 11.74 -13.96 25.16
CA ARG A 174 12.20 -14.26 23.79
C ARG A 174 12.03 -15.73 23.40
N GLU A 175 12.30 -16.65 24.31
CA GLU A 175 12.20 -18.10 24.05
C GLU A 175 10.74 -18.52 23.87
N GLU A 176 9.87 -18.05 24.75
CA GLU A 176 8.43 -18.30 24.69
C GLU A 176 7.80 -17.72 23.43
N ALA A 177 8.14 -16.46 23.08
CA ALA A 177 7.68 -15.83 21.85
C ALA A 177 8.16 -16.60 20.60
N GLY A 178 9.38 -17.12 20.62
CA GLY A 178 9.89 -17.96 19.54
C GLY A 178 9.12 -19.28 19.40
N LYS A 179 8.85 -19.97 20.51
CA LYS A 179 8.04 -21.20 20.50
C LYS A 179 6.61 -20.96 20.04
N LEU A 180 6.02 -19.83 20.45
CA LEU A 180 4.68 -19.45 20.04
C LEU A 180 4.62 -19.14 18.54
N LEU A 181 5.61 -18.42 18.01
CA LEU A 181 5.73 -18.14 16.58
C LEU A 181 5.83 -19.44 15.75
N ASP A 182 6.62 -20.41 16.22
CA ASP A 182 6.75 -21.70 15.54
C ASP A 182 5.42 -22.49 15.58
N LYS A 183 4.71 -22.47 16.70
CA LYS A 183 3.38 -23.10 16.82
C LYS A 183 2.32 -22.47 15.91
N SER A 184 2.46 -21.20 15.58
CA SER A 184 1.53 -20.44 14.73
C SER A 184 1.85 -20.51 13.23
N ASP A 185 2.71 -21.41 12.79
CA ASP A 185 3.18 -21.51 11.40
C ASP A 185 3.84 -20.19 10.93
N LEU A 186 4.63 -19.55 11.81
CA LEU A 186 5.31 -18.28 11.59
C LEU A 186 4.37 -17.08 11.30
N GLN A 187 3.10 -17.18 11.68
CA GLN A 187 2.09 -16.16 11.49
C GLN A 187 1.89 -15.34 12.77
N VAL A 188 2.39 -14.11 12.79
CA VAL A 188 2.35 -13.24 13.97
C VAL A 188 0.93 -12.98 14.46
N LYS A 189 -0.03 -12.72 13.57
CA LYS A 189 -1.44 -12.51 13.95
C LYS A 189 -2.04 -13.75 14.62
N VAL A 190 -1.79 -14.93 14.08
CA VAL A 190 -2.25 -16.20 14.66
C VAL A 190 -1.65 -16.37 16.05
N ALA A 191 -0.34 -16.17 16.20
CA ALA A 191 0.36 -16.22 17.48
C ALA A 191 -0.26 -15.25 18.51
N LEU A 192 -0.56 -14.02 18.11
CA LEU A 192 -1.18 -13.03 19.00
C LEU A 192 -2.59 -13.43 19.44
N VAL A 193 -3.42 -13.96 18.53
CA VAL A 193 -4.76 -14.44 18.92
C VAL A 193 -4.65 -15.64 19.85
N MET A 194 -3.77 -16.60 19.55
CA MET A 194 -3.53 -17.75 20.46
C MET A 194 -3.16 -17.29 21.86
N GLN A 195 -2.21 -16.37 21.99
CA GLN A 195 -1.69 -15.91 23.28
C GLN A 195 -2.70 -15.05 24.04
N LEU A 196 -3.30 -14.05 23.36
CA LEU A 196 -4.14 -13.07 24.03
C LEU A 196 -5.57 -13.56 24.29
N SER A 197 -6.04 -14.54 23.53
CA SER A 197 -7.38 -15.15 23.73
C SER A 197 -7.32 -16.54 24.36
N GLY A 198 -6.14 -17.12 24.58
CA GLY A 198 -5.98 -18.46 25.18
C GLY A 198 -6.56 -19.58 24.32
N VAL A 199 -6.55 -19.44 22.99
CA VAL A 199 -7.15 -20.42 22.06
C VAL A 199 -6.09 -21.18 21.27
N GLU A 200 -6.47 -22.34 20.74
CA GLU A 200 -5.60 -23.12 19.88
C GLU A 200 -5.48 -22.51 18.46
N LYS A 201 -4.43 -22.93 17.73
CA LYS A 201 -4.07 -22.38 16.41
C LYS A 201 -5.25 -22.34 15.42
N GLU A 202 -6.01 -23.42 15.31
CA GLU A 202 -7.12 -23.50 14.36
C GLU A 202 -8.28 -22.55 14.72
N GLN A 203 -8.55 -22.40 16.01
CA GLN A 203 -9.52 -21.42 16.50
C GLN A 203 -9.05 -19.98 16.23
N ALA A 204 -7.76 -19.70 16.43
CA ALA A 204 -7.17 -18.40 16.11
C ALA A 204 -7.27 -18.07 14.61
N LYS A 205 -7.00 -19.04 13.74
CA LYS A 205 -7.18 -18.89 12.28
C LYS A 205 -8.65 -18.62 11.91
N GLN A 206 -9.57 -19.34 12.51
CA GLN A 206 -11.02 -19.15 12.28
C GLN A 206 -11.47 -17.75 12.73
N ALA A 207 -11.04 -17.30 13.92
CA ALA A 207 -11.35 -15.96 14.44
C ALA A 207 -10.80 -14.86 13.52
N LEU A 208 -9.58 -15.00 13.02
CA LEU A 208 -9.00 -14.08 12.06
C LEU A 208 -9.74 -14.08 10.72
N ALA A 209 -10.12 -15.26 10.23
CA ALA A 209 -10.90 -15.37 8.99
C ALA A 209 -12.28 -14.69 9.12
N ALA A 210 -12.99 -14.93 10.23
CA ALA A 210 -14.28 -14.28 10.53
C ALA A 210 -14.16 -12.75 10.65
N ALA A 211 -12.99 -12.26 11.10
CA ALA A 211 -12.68 -10.84 11.23
C ALA A 211 -12.04 -10.24 9.96
N ASN A 212 -12.08 -10.92 8.81
CA ASN A 212 -11.41 -10.51 7.57
C ASN A 212 -9.92 -10.17 7.76
N GLY A 213 -9.23 -10.90 8.62
CA GLY A 213 -7.81 -10.71 8.93
C GLY A 213 -7.50 -9.52 9.85
N ASN A 214 -8.52 -8.84 10.40
CA ASN A 214 -8.32 -7.73 11.33
C ASN A 214 -8.09 -8.26 12.74
N LEU A 215 -6.86 -8.10 13.25
CA LEU A 215 -6.46 -8.61 14.56
C LEU A 215 -7.30 -8.02 15.71
N ARG A 216 -7.56 -6.71 15.70
CA ARG A 216 -8.35 -6.05 16.76
C ARG A 216 -9.77 -6.61 16.84
N THR A 217 -10.42 -6.81 15.70
CA THR A 217 -11.76 -7.39 15.62
C THR A 217 -11.75 -8.85 16.07
N ALA A 218 -10.76 -9.64 15.65
CA ALA A 218 -10.63 -11.04 16.06
C ALA A 218 -10.47 -11.18 17.59
N LEU A 219 -9.63 -10.36 18.21
CA LEU A 219 -9.43 -10.35 19.67
C LEU A 219 -10.70 -9.96 20.41
N ALA A 220 -11.42 -8.91 19.96
CA ALA A 220 -12.67 -8.47 20.58
C ALA A 220 -13.77 -9.56 20.54
N GLN A 221 -13.86 -10.31 19.45
CA GLN A 221 -14.84 -11.40 19.31
C GLN A 221 -14.47 -12.62 20.15
N SER A 222 -13.18 -12.93 20.29
CA SER A 222 -12.72 -14.07 21.08
C SER A 222 -12.90 -13.89 22.58
N THR A 223 -12.85 -12.65 23.09
CA THR A 223 -13.07 -12.32 24.52
C THR A 223 -14.57 -12.32 24.90
N SER A 224 -15.48 -12.30 23.93
CA SER A 224 -16.94 -12.29 24.19
C SER A 224 -17.54 -13.70 24.32
N VAL A 225 -16.76 -14.75 24.15
CA VAL A 225 -17.19 -16.16 24.17
C VAL A 225 -16.73 -16.87 25.46
N SER A 226 -16.03 -16.16 26.33
CA SER A 226 -15.62 -16.61 27.68
C SER A 226 -16.55 -16.01 28.72
#